data_3123c7524836963d62d4b178370dcfed
#
_entry.id   3123c7524836963d62d4b178370dcfed
#
_cell.length_a   1.000
_cell.length_b   1.000
_cell.length_c   1.000
_cell.angle_alpha   90.00
_cell.angle_beta   90.00
_cell.angle_gamma   90.00
#
_symmetry.space_group_name_H-M   'P 1'
#
loop_
_entity.id
_entity.type
_entity.pdbx_description
1 polymer ?
#
loop_
_entity_poly.entity_id
_entity_poly.type
_entity_poly.pdbx_seq_one_letter_code
_entity_poly.pdbx_strand_id
1 'polypeptide(L)'
;EPWIRVLRQDCTVEEVSLVDALVRAHTFRALAGELPTQDAAMLRMLLAVLYAVFARTREAGGAEPLADADDALRRWQTLWEGGHFPEQPIRAYLESYRERFYLFHPERPFWQAKAAEVGTYFKAAKLNGVIAESGNKYRLFAGRAGEAKEVLTYAEAARWLLHLNGYDDTSAKPKQKGLPSPGAGWLGKLGLVWAEGDNLFE
;
A
#
# COMPACT_ATOMS: atom_id res chain seq x y z
N GLU A 1 -13.31 -2.91 -4.82
CA GLU A 1 -13.60 -3.63 -3.57
C GLU A 1 -12.96 -2.93 -2.39
N PRO A 2 -13.58 -2.91 -1.19
CA PRO A 2 -12.98 -2.38 0.04
C PRO A 2 -11.81 -3.28 0.50
N TRP A 3 -10.70 -2.66 0.89
CA TRP A 3 -9.53 -3.39 1.38
C TRP A 3 -8.54 -2.52 2.18
N ILE A 4 -8.69 -1.20 2.14
CA ILE A 4 -7.87 -0.24 2.88
C ILE A 4 -8.59 0.11 4.16
N ARG A 5 -7.93 -0.11 5.30
CA ARG A 5 -8.48 0.21 6.61
C ARG A 5 -8.17 1.65 6.97
N VAL A 6 -9.19 2.38 7.31
CA VAL A 6 -9.12 3.80 7.72
C VAL A 6 -9.77 3.99 9.07
N LEU A 7 -9.25 4.94 9.84
CA LEU A 7 -9.83 5.40 11.10
C LEU A 7 -10.75 6.58 10.81
N ARG A 8 -12.01 6.46 11.21
CA ARG A 8 -12.99 7.53 11.11
C ARG A 8 -12.83 8.54 12.24
N GLN A 9 -13.48 9.69 12.13
CA GLN A 9 -13.48 10.73 13.17
C GLN A 9 -14.13 10.25 14.49
N ASP A 10 -15.06 9.29 14.41
CA ASP A 10 -15.70 8.66 15.59
C ASP A 10 -14.84 7.53 16.21
N CYS A 11 -13.58 7.38 15.78
CA CYS A 11 -12.66 6.33 16.21
C CYS A 11 -13.08 4.89 15.81
N THR A 12 -14.03 4.72 14.91
CA THR A 12 -14.33 3.41 14.30
C THR A 12 -13.45 3.13 13.11
N VAL A 13 -13.16 1.84 12.84
CA VAL A 13 -12.40 1.40 11.68
C VAL A 13 -13.35 0.97 10.57
N GLU A 14 -13.12 1.48 9.37
CA GLU A 14 -13.85 1.13 8.15
C GLU A 14 -12.88 0.56 7.10
N GLU A 15 -13.30 -0.45 6.34
CA GLU A 15 -12.60 -0.85 5.11
C GLU A 15 -13.21 -0.11 3.92
N VAL A 16 -12.37 0.57 3.14
CA VAL A 16 -12.78 1.37 1.99
C VAL A 16 -12.04 0.94 0.73
N SER A 17 -12.57 1.34 -0.44
CA SER A 17 -11.88 1.14 -1.71
C SER A 17 -10.68 2.09 -1.84
N LEU A 18 -9.77 1.78 -2.78
CA LEU A 18 -8.65 2.68 -3.10
C LEU A 18 -9.13 4.06 -3.55
N VAL A 19 -10.22 4.12 -4.33
CA VAL A 19 -10.83 5.39 -4.74
C VAL A 19 -11.33 6.16 -3.52
N ASP A 20 -12.10 5.50 -2.66
CA ASP A 20 -12.66 6.17 -1.48
C ASP A 20 -11.59 6.60 -0.48
N ALA A 21 -10.53 5.81 -0.29
CA ALA A 21 -9.40 6.17 0.56
C ALA A 21 -8.74 7.49 0.12
N LEU A 22 -8.69 7.76 -1.18
CA LEU A 22 -8.13 9.00 -1.75
C LEU A 22 -9.16 10.13 -1.79
N VAL A 23 -10.32 9.89 -2.39
CA VAL A 23 -11.33 10.95 -2.61
C VAL A 23 -11.93 11.46 -1.30
N ARG A 24 -12.08 10.58 -0.31
CA ARG A 24 -12.62 10.90 1.02
C ARG A 24 -11.53 11.06 2.08
N ALA A 25 -10.25 11.18 1.70
CA ALA A 25 -9.12 11.26 2.63
C ALA A 25 -9.33 12.32 3.73
N HIS A 26 -9.88 13.48 3.38
CA HIS A 26 -10.20 14.58 4.28
C HIS A 26 -11.27 14.23 5.35
N THR A 27 -12.02 13.15 5.18
CA THR A 27 -13.03 12.69 6.15
C THR A 27 -12.52 11.62 7.10
N PHE A 28 -11.37 11.05 6.82
CA PHE A 28 -10.73 10.03 7.65
C PHE A 28 -9.65 10.65 8.53
N ARG A 29 -9.56 10.20 9.77
CA ARG A 29 -8.55 10.66 10.70
C ARG A 29 -7.15 10.15 10.31
N ALA A 30 -7.03 8.86 9.95
CA ALA A 30 -5.77 8.21 9.63
C ALA A 30 -5.99 6.87 8.92
N LEU A 31 -4.93 6.21 8.52
CA LEU A 31 -4.94 4.78 8.25
C LEU A 31 -5.09 3.97 9.56
N ALA A 32 -5.59 2.75 9.47
CA ALA A 32 -5.86 1.89 10.63
C ALA A 32 -5.55 0.42 10.33
N GLY A 33 -4.36 0.16 9.81
CA GLY A 33 -3.86 -1.18 9.57
C GLY A 33 -3.66 -2.00 10.84
N GLU A 34 -3.20 -3.20 10.67
CA GLU A 34 -2.96 -4.13 11.78
C GLU A 34 -1.63 -3.83 12.51
N LEU A 35 -0.72 -3.10 11.86
CA LEU A 35 0.55 -2.60 12.42
C LEU A 35 0.85 -1.20 11.86
N PRO A 36 1.50 -0.31 12.63
CA PRO A 36 1.93 1.00 12.12
C PRO A 36 2.83 0.92 10.87
N THR A 37 3.64 -0.13 10.76
CA THR A 37 4.47 -0.38 9.59
C THR A 37 3.64 -0.78 8.35
N GLN A 38 2.47 -1.38 8.54
CA GLN A 38 1.54 -1.65 7.46
C GLN A 38 0.93 -0.35 6.94
N ASP A 39 0.60 0.59 7.83
CA ASP A 39 0.09 1.91 7.46
C ASP A 39 1.13 2.72 6.68
N ALA A 40 2.39 2.68 7.09
CA ALA A 40 3.48 3.33 6.35
C ALA A 40 3.64 2.77 4.93
N ALA A 41 3.54 1.45 4.75
CA ALA A 41 3.59 0.83 3.43
C ALA A 41 2.36 1.20 2.57
N MET A 42 1.19 1.27 3.20
CA MET A 42 -0.06 1.70 2.56
C MET A 42 -0.01 3.16 2.15
N LEU A 43 0.41 4.06 3.04
CA LEU A 43 0.57 5.49 2.75
C LEU A 43 1.47 5.70 1.54
N ARG A 44 2.57 4.99 1.46
CA ARG A 44 3.47 5.06 0.31
C ARG A 44 2.79 4.68 -1.00
N MET A 45 1.95 3.65 -1.00
CA MET A 45 1.19 3.25 -2.19
C MET A 45 0.18 4.33 -2.57
N LEU A 46 -0.54 4.91 -1.60
CA LEU A 46 -1.47 6.02 -1.83
C LEU A 46 -0.74 7.24 -2.42
N LEU A 47 0.40 7.62 -1.84
CA LEU A 47 1.24 8.71 -2.36
C LEU A 47 1.74 8.42 -3.78
N ALA A 48 2.14 7.20 -4.10
CA ALA A 48 2.56 6.84 -5.45
C ALA A 48 1.43 7.02 -6.48
N VAL A 49 0.19 6.73 -6.10
CA VAL A 49 -0.99 6.99 -6.95
C VAL A 49 -1.20 8.50 -7.11
N LEU A 50 -1.17 9.29 -6.03
CA LEU A 50 -1.34 10.75 -6.08
C LEU A 50 -0.28 11.41 -6.95
N TYR A 51 1.00 11.06 -6.76
CA TYR A 51 2.08 11.54 -7.63
C TYR A 51 1.86 11.16 -9.10
N ALA A 52 1.43 9.92 -9.36
CA ALA A 52 1.17 9.48 -10.73
C ALA A 52 0.00 10.22 -11.38
N VAL A 53 -1.03 10.56 -10.62
CA VAL A 53 -2.18 11.36 -11.08
C VAL A 53 -1.73 12.80 -11.37
N PHE A 54 -1.23 13.51 -10.35
CA PHE A 54 -1.00 14.94 -10.42
C PHE A 54 0.31 15.35 -11.13
N ALA A 55 1.19 14.39 -11.43
CA ALA A 55 2.27 14.62 -12.37
C ALA A 55 1.81 14.66 -13.84
N ARG A 56 0.59 14.19 -14.13
CA ARG A 56 0.06 14.04 -15.51
C ARG A 56 -1.19 14.85 -15.80
N THR A 57 -1.90 15.27 -14.77
CA THR A 57 -3.20 15.95 -14.90
C THR A 57 -3.30 17.13 -13.95
N ARG A 58 -4.06 18.14 -14.36
CA ARG A 58 -4.48 19.23 -13.47
C ARG A 58 -5.57 18.75 -12.50
N GLU A 59 -5.71 19.46 -11.39
CA GLU A 59 -6.75 19.26 -10.39
C GLU A 59 -8.18 19.37 -10.96
N ALA A 60 -8.36 20.23 -11.96
CA ALA A 60 -9.63 20.38 -12.70
C ALA A 60 -9.91 19.25 -13.71
N GLY A 61 -8.96 18.30 -13.86
CA GLY A 61 -9.02 17.24 -14.89
C GLY A 61 -8.54 17.75 -16.25
N GLY A 62 -7.76 17.05 -16.93
CA GLY A 62 -7.13 17.40 -18.20
C GLY A 62 -5.67 16.96 -18.21
N ALA A 63 -5.24 16.39 -19.34
CA ALA A 63 -3.87 15.91 -19.46
C ALA A 63 -2.92 17.12 -19.57
N GLU A 64 -2.17 17.36 -18.53
CA GLU A 64 -1.16 18.39 -18.47
C GLU A 64 0.01 17.94 -17.58
N PRO A 65 1.08 17.38 -18.17
CA PRO A 65 2.27 16.99 -17.44
C PRO A 65 2.90 18.15 -16.67
N LEU A 66 3.60 17.85 -15.59
CA LEU A 66 4.40 18.85 -14.86
C LEU A 66 5.44 19.49 -15.77
N ALA A 67 5.51 20.79 -15.75
CA ALA A 67 6.49 21.55 -16.53
C ALA A 67 7.84 21.63 -15.80
N ASP A 68 7.82 21.97 -14.52
CA ASP A 68 8.99 22.17 -13.67
C ASP A 68 8.62 22.07 -12.17
N ALA A 69 9.60 22.37 -11.30
CA ALA A 69 9.42 22.33 -9.86
C ALA A 69 8.45 23.39 -9.34
N ASP A 70 8.41 24.56 -9.96
CA ASP A 70 7.50 25.64 -9.56
C ASP A 70 6.05 25.29 -9.93
N ASP A 71 5.83 24.61 -11.06
CA ASP A 71 4.52 24.06 -11.42
C ASP A 71 4.08 22.99 -10.45
N ALA A 72 4.98 22.11 -10.03
CA ALA A 72 4.69 21.09 -9.00
C ALA A 72 4.27 21.72 -7.68
N LEU A 73 4.97 22.78 -7.24
CA LEU A 73 4.66 23.50 -6.01
C LEU A 73 3.29 24.20 -6.10
N ARG A 74 2.99 24.86 -7.23
CA ARG A 74 1.67 25.48 -7.45
C ARG A 74 0.52 24.46 -7.41
N ARG A 75 0.70 23.29 -8.05
CA ARG A 75 -0.32 22.22 -8.01
C ARG A 75 -0.52 21.72 -6.58
N TRP A 76 0.56 21.50 -5.86
CA TRP A 76 0.47 21.11 -4.46
C TRP A 76 -0.27 22.16 -3.62
N GLN A 77 0.05 23.45 -3.78
CA GLN A 77 -0.65 24.53 -3.08
C GLN A 77 -2.14 24.55 -3.39
N THR A 78 -2.50 24.43 -4.67
CA THR A 78 -3.90 24.37 -5.09
C THR A 78 -4.67 23.19 -4.47
N LEU A 79 -4.04 22.00 -4.41
CA LEU A 79 -4.62 20.83 -3.75
C LEU A 79 -4.77 21.06 -2.26
N TRP A 80 -3.74 21.62 -1.62
CA TRP A 80 -3.75 21.92 -0.19
C TRP A 80 -4.84 22.93 0.18
N GLU A 81 -4.96 24.02 -0.54
CA GLU A 81 -5.99 25.04 -0.36
C GLU A 81 -7.40 24.50 -0.61
N GLY A 82 -7.54 23.53 -1.51
CA GLY A 82 -8.80 22.82 -1.77
C GLY A 82 -9.28 21.93 -0.62
N GLY A 83 -8.38 21.52 0.28
CA GLY A 83 -8.70 20.72 1.45
C GLY A 83 -9.17 19.30 1.16
N HIS A 84 -9.13 18.85 -0.09
CA HIS A 84 -9.48 17.49 -0.51
C HIS A 84 -8.89 17.18 -1.89
N PHE A 85 -8.74 15.90 -2.19
CA PHE A 85 -8.32 15.49 -3.52
C PHE A 85 -9.48 15.48 -4.51
N PRO A 86 -9.31 16.05 -5.71
CA PRO A 86 -10.35 16.06 -6.75
C PRO A 86 -10.63 14.64 -7.27
N GLU A 87 -11.90 14.28 -7.31
CA GLU A 87 -12.37 12.93 -7.61
C GLU A 87 -12.10 12.51 -9.06
N GLN A 88 -12.39 13.39 -10.00
CA GLN A 88 -12.39 13.06 -11.43
C GLN A 88 -11.02 12.58 -11.95
N PRO A 89 -9.88 13.27 -11.72
CA PRO A 89 -8.59 12.80 -12.20
C PRO A 89 -8.13 11.51 -11.53
N ILE A 90 -8.46 11.31 -10.25
CA ILE A 90 -8.15 10.06 -9.52
C ILE A 90 -8.92 8.89 -10.12
N ARG A 91 -10.22 9.01 -10.32
CA ARG A 91 -11.03 7.94 -10.91
C ARG A 91 -10.59 7.63 -12.33
N ALA A 92 -10.35 8.64 -13.16
CA ALA A 92 -9.89 8.45 -14.53
C ALA A 92 -8.55 7.71 -14.59
N TYR A 93 -7.61 8.06 -13.72
CA TYR A 93 -6.33 7.37 -13.62
C TYR A 93 -6.49 5.91 -13.18
N LEU A 94 -7.20 5.67 -12.08
CA LEU A 94 -7.37 4.33 -11.53
C LEU A 94 -8.14 3.42 -12.50
N GLU A 95 -9.11 3.93 -13.23
CA GLU A 95 -9.81 3.15 -14.27
C GLU A 95 -8.89 2.82 -15.44
N SER A 96 -8.05 3.75 -15.90
CA SER A 96 -7.08 3.52 -16.99
C SER A 96 -6.04 2.45 -16.64
N TYR A 97 -5.75 2.28 -15.34
CA TYR A 97 -4.78 1.30 -14.84
C TYR A 97 -5.42 0.18 -14.03
N ARG A 98 -6.73 -0.02 -14.13
CA ARG A 98 -7.50 -0.95 -13.31
C ARG A 98 -6.90 -2.35 -13.25
N GLU A 99 -6.42 -2.88 -14.35
CA GLU A 99 -5.81 -4.21 -14.42
C GLU A 99 -4.54 -4.36 -13.56
N ARG A 100 -3.86 -3.24 -13.24
CA ARG A 100 -2.67 -3.24 -12.37
C ARG A 100 -3.01 -3.48 -10.90
N PHE A 101 -4.28 -3.38 -10.53
CA PHE A 101 -4.75 -3.56 -9.16
C PHE A 101 -5.40 -4.93 -8.92
N TYR A 102 -5.33 -5.86 -9.87
CA TYR A 102 -5.77 -7.24 -9.67
C TYR A 102 -4.70 -8.07 -8.97
N LEU A 103 -5.03 -8.60 -7.79
CA LEU A 103 -4.11 -9.37 -6.96
C LEU A 103 -3.58 -10.63 -7.67
N PHE A 104 -4.39 -11.25 -8.52
CA PHE A 104 -4.09 -12.48 -9.25
C PHE A 104 -4.07 -12.28 -10.77
N HIS A 105 -3.65 -11.11 -11.24
CA HIS A 105 -3.51 -10.90 -12.68
C HIS A 105 -2.45 -11.86 -13.27
N PRO A 106 -2.75 -12.58 -14.35
CA PRO A 106 -1.88 -13.65 -14.85
C PRO A 106 -0.48 -13.17 -15.32
N GLU A 107 -0.38 -11.91 -15.77
CA GLU A 107 0.88 -11.36 -16.26
C GLU A 107 1.47 -10.27 -15.35
N ARG A 108 0.61 -9.50 -14.70
CA ARG A 108 0.99 -8.29 -13.95
C ARG A 108 0.26 -8.23 -12.62
N PRO A 109 0.43 -9.23 -11.74
CA PRO A 109 -0.28 -9.28 -10.47
C PRO A 109 0.10 -8.09 -9.60
N PHE A 110 -0.87 -7.55 -8.88
CA PHE A 110 -0.69 -6.37 -8.04
C PHE A 110 0.48 -6.57 -7.06
N TRP A 111 1.44 -5.66 -7.13
CA TRP A 111 2.63 -5.62 -6.26
C TRP A 111 3.49 -6.88 -6.24
N GLN A 112 3.41 -7.71 -7.26
CA GLN A 112 4.13 -8.97 -7.40
C GLN A 112 4.93 -9.00 -8.69
N ALA A 113 6.01 -9.77 -8.71
CA ALA A 113 6.82 -10.03 -9.89
C ALA A 113 6.60 -11.47 -10.36
N LYS A 114 6.19 -11.68 -11.61
CA LYS A 114 5.97 -13.01 -12.18
C LYS A 114 7.23 -13.90 -12.09
N ALA A 115 8.41 -13.31 -12.26
CA ALA A 115 9.67 -14.03 -12.10
C ALA A 115 9.87 -14.66 -10.71
N ALA A 116 9.12 -14.21 -9.68
CA ALA A 116 9.17 -14.78 -8.34
C ALA A 116 8.49 -16.15 -8.21
N GLU A 117 7.74 -16.60 -9.22
CA GLU A 117 7.12 -17.94 -9.25
C GLU A 117 8.14 -19.07 -9.11
N VAL A 118 9.40 -18.84 -9.50
CA VAL A 118 10.51 -19.79 -9.32
C VAL A 118 11.13 -19.75 -7.92
N GLY A 119 10.61 -18.90 -7.03
CA GLY A 119 11.07 -18.74 -5.66
C GLY A 119 10.63 -19.88 -4.73
N THR A 120 11.03 -19.76 -3.47
CA THR A 120 10.59 -20.69 -2.41
C THR A 120 9.18 -20.33 -1.96
N TYR A 121 8.30 -21.34 -1.89
CA TYR A 121 6.94 -21.18 -1.40
C TYR A 121 6.90 -21.13 0.12
N PHE A 122 6.14 -20.17 0.63
CA PHE A 122 5.84 -20.04 2.05
C PHE A 122 4.32 -20.04 2.25
N LYS A 123 3.90 -20.44 3.44
CA LYS A 123 2.50 -20.41 3.84
C LYS A 123 2.00 -18.99 4.13
N ALA A 124 0.69 -18.79 4.15
CA ALA A 124 0.05 -17.50 4.43
C ALA A 124 0.44 -16.92 5.81
N ALA A 125 0.69 -17.77 6.80
CA ALA A 125 1.20 -17.36 8.12
C ALA A 125 2.54 -16.59 8.04
N LYS A 126 3.34 -16.80 7.00
CA LYS A 126 4.58 -16.05 6.77
C LYS A 126 4.30 -14.67 6.17
N LEU A 127 3.28 -14.54 5.33
CA LEU A 127 2.89 -13.28 4.71
C LEU A 127 2.30 -12.32 5.76
N ASN A 128 1.48 -12.82 6.68
CA ASN A 128 0.87 -12.02 7.73
C ASN A 128 1.94 -11.55 8.74
N GLY A 129 2.26 -10.26 8.75
CA GLY A 129 3.31 -9.68 9.58
C GLY A 129 3.06 -9.77 11.10
N VAL A 130 1.79 -9.89 11.53
CA VAL A 130 1.45 -10.12 12.94
C VAL A 130 1.80 -11.53 13.35
N ILE A 131 1.59 -12.51 12.47
CA ILE A 131 1.92 -13.91 12.72
C ILE A 131 3.40 -14.15 12.39
N ALA A 132 3.84 -13.85 11.18
CA ALA A 132 5.21 -13.98 10.66
C ALA A 132 5.88 -15.32 10.99
N GLU A 133 5.12 -16.41 10.97
CA GLU A 133 5.61 -17.75 11.29
C GLU A 133 6.23 -18.45 10.08
N SER A 134 7.23 -19.25 10.34
CA SER A 134 7.81 -20.19 9.39
C SER A 134 8.01 -21.54 10.05
N GLY A 135 8.37 -22.58 9.29
CA GLY A 135 8.57 -23.93 9.83
C GLY A 135 9.52 -24.04 11.02
N ASN A 136 10.41 -23.05 11.18
CA ASN A 136 11.42 -23.03 12.26
C ASN A 136 11.22 -21.89 13.27
N LYS A 137 10.20 -21.05 13.09
CA LYS A 137 9.93 -19.90 13.96
C LYS A 137 8.43 -19.82 14.24
N TYR A 138 8.02 -20.37 15.37
CA TYR A 138 6.66 -20.29 15.86
C TYR A 138 6.50 -19.10 16.81
N ARG A 139 5.40 -18.38 16.70
CA ARG A 139 5.04 -17.32 17.64
C ARG A 139 4.29 -17.91 18.83
N LEU A 140 4.76 -17.56 20.03
CA LEU A 140 4.13 -18.02 21.27
C LEU A 140 2.72 -17.42 21.45
N PHE A 141 2.58 -16.14 21.10
CA PHE A 141 1.31 -15.41 21.15
C PHE A 141 0.99 -14.90 19.75
N ALA A 142 0.13 -15.61 19.03
CA ALA A 142 -0.39 -15.20 17.73
C ALA A 142 -1.88 -14.91 17.87
N GLY A 143 -2.36 -13.88 17.17
CA GLY A 143 -3.78 -13.52 17.14
C GLY A 143 -4.67 -14.56 16.47
N ARG A 144 -4.08 -15.58 15.83
CA ARG A 144 -4.77 -16.70 15.17
C ARG A 144 -4.11 -18.01 15.55
N ALA A 145 -4.89 -19.09 15.62
CA ALA A 145 -4.43 -20.44 15.97
C ALA A 145 -4.82 -21.47 14.88
N GLY A 146 -4.10 -22.58 14.84
CA GLY A 146 -4.38 -23.68 13.92
C GLY A 146 -4.45 -23.26 12.46
N GLU A 147 -5.43 -23.78 11.74
CA GLU A 147 -5.63 -23.50 10.31
C GLU A 147 -5.97 -22.04 10.00
N ALA A 148 -6.53 -21.29 10.97
CA ALA A 148 -6.82 -19.87 10.79
C ALA A 148 -5.58 -19.00 10.53
N LYS A 149 -4.38 -19.49 10.85
CA LYS A 149 -3.11 -18.83 10.50
C LYS A 149 -2.81 -18.89 8.99
N GLU A 150 -3.34 -19.89 8.31
CA GLU A 150 -3.06 -20.18 6.90
C GLU A 150 -4.12 -19.59 5.96
N VAL A 151 -5.09 -18.86 6.50
CA VAL A 151 -6.18 -18.25 5.73
C VAL A 151 -6.08 -16.73 5.82
N LEU A 152 -6.08 -16.07 4.65
CA LEU A 152 -6.17 -14.62 4.51
C LEU A 152 -7.31 -14.29 3.57
N THR A 153 -8.06 -13.25 3.88
CA THR A 153 -8.93 -12.62 2.89
C THR A 153 -8.08 -11.93 1.80
N TYR A 154 -8.66 -11.65 0.65
CA TYR A 154 -7.93 -10.92 -0.41
C TYR A 154 -7.52 -9.51 0.04
N ALA A 155 -8.34 -8.86 0.84
CA ALA A 155 -8.04 -7.58 1.44
C ALA A 155 -6.82 -7.65 2.38
N GLU A 156 -6.79 -8.63 3.28
CA GLU A 156 -5.64 -8.88 4.15
C GLU A 156 -4.37 -9.21 3.35
N ALA A 157 -4.49 -10.08 2.36
CA ALA A 157 -3.37 -10.47 1.51
C ALA A 157 -2.77 -9.27 0.78
N ALA A 158 -3.59 -8.37 0.24
CA ALA A 158 -3.14 -7.15 -0.43
C ALA A 158 -2.39 -6.21 0.54
N ARG A 159 -2.92 -5.98 1.74
CA ARG A 159 -2.27 -5.16 2.77
C ARG A 159 -0.92 -5.75 3.22
N TRP A 160 -0.89 -7.05 3.49
CA TRP A 160 0.33 -7.72 3.91
C TRP A 160 1.38 -7.83 2.81
N LEU A 161 0.96 -7.91 1.56
CA LEU A 161 1.87 -7.89 0.42
C LEU A 161 2.60 -6.54 0.29
N LEU A 162 1.90 -5.43 0.47
CA LEU A 162 2.51 -4.10 0.54
C LEU A 162 3.50 -3.99 1.70
N HIS A 163 3.09 -4.44 2.88
CA HIS A 163 3.95 -4.47 4.06
C HIS A 163 5.21 -5.33 3.84
N LEU A 164 5.05 -6.52 3.29
CA LEU A 164 6.15 -7.44 2.99
C LEU A 164 7.20 -6.77 2.08
N ASN A 165 6.76 -6.11 1.02
CA ASN A 165 7.66 -5.41 0.10
C ASN A 165 8.44 -4.26 0.77
N GLY A 166 7.86 -3.63 1.79
CA GLY A 166 8.49 -2.56 2.54
C GLY A 166 9.42 -3.02 3.66
N TYR A 167 9.02 -4.03 4.39
CA TYR A 167 9.61 -4.34 5.70
C TYR A 167 10.18 -5.76 5.84
N ASP A 168 10.08 -6.62 4.81
CA ASP A 168 10.54 -7.98 4.97
C ASP A 168 12.06 -8.07 5.20
N ASP A 169 12.44 -8.82 6.23
CA ASP A 169 13.83 -9.19 6.48
C ASP A 169 14.25 -10.32 5.54
N THR A 170 15.24 -10.04 4.72
CA THR A 170 15.76 -10.97 3.72
C THR A 170 17.01 -11.72 4.16
N SER A 171 17.47 -11.53 5.40
CA SER A 171 18.76 -12.04 5.88
C SER A 171 18.92 -13.55 5.75
N ALA A 172 17.83 -14.31 5.79
CA ALA A 172 17.81 -15.78 5.75
C ALA A 172 17.17 -16.34 4.45
N LYS A 173 16.98 -15.56 3.41
CA LYS A 173 16.30 -16.05 2.20
C LYS A 173 17.26 -16.79 1.27
N PRO A 174 16.87 -17.99 0.78
CA PRO A 174 17.67 -18.72 -0.17
C PRO A 174 17.81 -17.94 -1.49
N LYS A 175 18.99 -17.99 -2.08
CA LYS A 175 19.23 -17.46 -3.42
C LYS A 175 18.67 -18.43 -4.46
N GLN A 176 17.91 -17.91 -5.41
CA GLN A 176 17.43 -18.68 -6.53
C GLN A 176 18.35 -18.46 -7.74
N LYS A 177 18.71 -19.55 -8.42
CA LYS A 177 19.60 -19.48 -9.60
C LYS A 177 18.95 -18.60 -10.69
N GLY A 178 19.69 -17.64 -11.18
CA GLY A 178 19.22 -16.71 -12.23
C GLY A 178 18.42 -15.51 -11.73
N LEU A 179 18.14 -15.42 -10.44
CA LEU A 179 17.54 -14.23 -9.84
C LEU A 179 18.57 -13.42 -9.05
N PRO A 180 18.40 -12.09 -8.97
CA PRO A 180 19.24 -11.27 -8.10
C PRO A 180 19.09 -11.73 -6.64
N SER A 181 20.13 -11.50 -5.83
CA SER A 181 20.07 -11.76 -4.41
C SER A 181 18.96 -10.90 -3.79
N PRO A 182 18.01 -11.49 -3.03
CA PRO A 182 16.98 -10.71 -2.39
C PRO A 182 17.63 -9.72 -1.41
N GLY A 183 17.18 -8.48 -1.45
CA GLY A 183 17.55 -7.45 -0.49
C GLY A 183 16.51 -7.34 0.62
N ALA A 184 16.82 -6.72 1.76
CA ALA A 184 15.82 -6.36 2.75
C ALA A 184 14.81 -5.39 2.15
N GLY A 185 13.59 -5.40 2.66
CA GLY A 185 12.60 -4.38 2.37
C GLY A 185 13.19 -3.00 2.64
N TRP A 186 13.01 -2.07 1.74
CA TRP A 186 13.70 -0.78 1.77
C TRP A 186 13.34 0.06 3.01
N LEU A 187 12.11 -0.05 3.54
CA LEU A 187 11.69 0.61 4.78
C LEU A 187 12.31 -0.02 6.03
N GLY A 188 12.64 -1.30 5.99
CA GLY A 188 13.22 -2.00 7.14
C GLY A 188 14.66 -1.55 7.48
N LYS A 189 15.33 -0.82 6.60
CA LYS A 189 16.68 -0.29 6.80
C LYS A 189 16.73 1.22 6.97
N LEU A 190 15.67 1.91 6.68
CA LEU A 190 15.56 3.36 6.76
C LEU A 190 14.60 3.74 7.89
N GLY A 191 14.96 4.72 8.68
CA GLY A 191 14.02 5.38 9.55
C GLY A 191 12.96 6.11 8.72
N LEU A 192 11.70 5.99 9.10
CA LEU A 192 10.62 6.75 8.53
C LEU A 192 10.21 7.84 9.52
N VAL A 193 10.28 9.09 9.08
CA VAL A 193 9.68 10.21 9.79
C VAL A 193 8.28 10.39 9.24
N TRP A 194 7.28 10.19 10.08
CA TRP A 194 5.88 10.36 9.75
C TRP A 194 5.39 11.67 10.35
N ALA A 195 5.09 12.64 9.50
CA ALA A 195 4.39 13.84 9.93
C ALA A 195 2.88 13.55 9.86
N GLU A 196 2.18 13.78 10.96
CA GLU A 196 0.73 13.60 11.04
C GLU A 196 0.05 14.96 10.88
N GLY A 197 -1.00 15.00 10.05
CA GLY A 197 -1.95 16.09 9.97
C GLY A 197 -3.22 15.81 10.80
N ASP A 198 -4.22 16.66 10.67
CA ASP A 198 -5.51 16.49 11.36
C ASP A 198 -6.39 15.40 10.72
N ASN A 199 -6.07 15.03 9.49
CA ASN A 199 -6.78 14.01 8.72
C ASN A 199 -5.85 13.34 7.67
N LEU A 200 -6.32 12.29 7.00
CA LEU A 200 -5.53 11.51 6.06
C LEU A 200 -5.14 12.29 4.77
N PHE A 201 -5.84 13.38 4.45
CA PHE A 201 -5.48 14.23 3.31
C PHE A 201 -4.19 15.02 3.59
N GLU A 202 -4.01 15.54 4.80
CA GLU A 202 -2.85 16.32 5.25
C GLU A 202 -1.62 15.45 5.51
#